data_eb26ce605386313dfa50571de8165384
#
_entry.id   eb26ce605386313dfa50571de8165384
#
_cell.length_a   1.000
_cell.length_b   1.000
_cell.length_c   1.000
_cell.angle_alpha   90.00
_cell.angle_beta   90.00
_cell.angle_gamma   90.00
#
_symmetry.space_group_name_H-M   'P 1'
#
loop_
_entity.id
_entity.type
_entity.pdbx_description
1 polymer ?
#
loop_
_entity_poly.entity_id
_entity_poly.type
_entity_poly.pdbx_seq_one_letter_code
_entity_poly.pdbx_strand_id
1 'polypeptide(L)'
;MSGVHDVLVVGAGPTGLACGIEAARAGLSLLIVEKGCLVNSLFTYPPGMTFFTSRERLEIGELPLPSVNVKPTRAEALEYYRRVAETYRLPIHYQERVITVEAPNGIFRVGVEDAHSRPKNYTARRVIIATGYYDIPNLLNIPGEDLPKVSHYYTEAHAFYQRKVAVIGGANSAAVAALDLWRHGAEVTLIHREPELSRHIKYWIKPDLENRIKENSIRALFETEVKEIHQDWICVQRKTGEVLRVANDFVFALTGYRPDFEFLEGAGVQVDSQTRRPACNPETLESNVPGLYLAGVIIAGMDTNEIFIENGRFHGKQIIADISRKVQEEVQAGTLAAPAL
;
A
#
# COMPACT_ATOMS: atom_id res chain seq x y z
N MET A 1 11.40 -22.77 22.14
CA MET A 1 12.32 -22.06 21.25
C MET A 1 11.69 -22.13 19.87
N SER A 2 11.23 -21.00 19.30
CA SER A 2 10.75 -20.98 17.91
C SER A 2 11.95 -21.27 17.01
N GLY A 3 11.85 -22.31 16.16
CA GLY A 3 12.90 -22.65 15.20
C GLY A 3 13.20 -21.52 14.22
N VAL A 4 14.32 -21.61 13.50
CA VAL A 4 14.66 -20.70 12.42
C VAL A 4 13.75 -21.01 11.22
N HIS A 5 12.95 -20.06 10.76
CA HIS A 5 12.15 -20.19 9.54
C HIS A 5 13.05 -20.13 8.30
N ASP A 6 12.72 -20.88 7.26
CA ASP A 6 13.41 -20.72 5.97
C ASP A 6 13.08 -19.38 5.34
N VAL A 7 11.81 -18.96 5.43
CA VAL A 7 11.31 -17.69 4.88
C VAL A 7 10.42 -16.98 5.90
N LEU A 8 10.66 -15.69 6.12
CA LEU A 8 9.74 -14.79 6.81
C LEU A 8 9.28 -13.71 5.84
N VAL A 9 7.96 -13.54 5.74
CA VAL A 9 7.34 -12.49 4.90
C VAL A 9 6.81 -11.38 5.80
N VAL A 10 7.19 -10.15 5.51
CA VAL A 10 6.70 -8.94 6.19
C VAL A 10 5.57 -8.32 5.38
N GLY A 11 4.35 -8.46 5.88
CA GLY A 11 3.10 -7.99 5.27
C GLY A 11 2.26 -9.11 4.66
N ALA A 12 0.97 -9.17 5.04
CA ALA A 12 -0.03 -10.10 4.52
C ALA A 12 -0.98 -9.43 3.50
N GLY A 13 -0.46 -8.50 2.70
CA GLY A 13 -1.13 -8.00 1.51
C GLY A 13 -1.15 -9.03 0.38
N PRO A 14 -1.84 -8.78 -0.76
CA PRO A 14 -1.94 -9.74 -1.86
C PRO A 14 -0.59 -10.28 -2.34
N THR A 15 0.43 -9.41 -2.43
CA THR A 15 1.78 -9.80 -2.84
C THR A 15 2.48 -10.66 -1.79
N GLY A 16 2.37 -10.30 -0.49
CA GLY A 16 2.94 -11.10 0.59
C GLY A 16 2.29 -12.48 0.69
N LEU A 17 0.96 -12.58 0.50
CA LEU A 17 0.25 -13.85 0.41
C LEU A 17 0.74 -14.68 -0.79
N ALA A 18 0.95 -14.06 -1.95
CA ALA A 18 1.50 -14.75 -3.12
C ALA A 18 2.90 -15.31 -2.84
N CYS A 19 3.76 -14.55 -2.15
CA CYS A 19 5.07 -15.05 -1.70
C CYS A 19 4.92 -16.23 -0.72
N GLY A 20 4.01 -16.14 0.24
CA GLY A 20 3.73 -17.22 1.20
C GLY A 20 3.22 -18.49 0.54
N ILE A 21 2.35 -18.38 -0.45
CA ILE A 21 1.85 -19.51 -1.22
C ILE A 21 2.99 -20.25 -1.94
N GLU A 22 3.85 -19.51 -2.62
CA GLU A 22 4.96 -20.13 -3.35
C GLU A 22 5.99 -20.75 -2.38
N ALA A 23 6.25 -20.13 -1.23
CA ALA A 23 7.10 -20.71 -0.19
C ALA A 23 6.50 -22.02 0.36
N ALA A 24 5.21 -22.06 0.64
CA ALA A 24 4.51 -23.26 1.10
C ALA A 24 4.54 -24.36 0.02
N ARG A 25 4.34 -24.04 -1.26
CA ARG A 25 4.45 -24.99 -2.38
C ARG A 25 5.86 -25.56 -2.52
N ALA A 26 6.88 -24.78 -2.21
CA ALA A 26 8.27 -25.22 -2.21
C ALA A 26 8.67 -26.03 -0.97
N GLY A 27 7.75 -26.28 -0.01
CA GLY A 27 8.01 -27.02 1.21
C GLY A 27 8.90 -26.28 2.22
N LEU A 28 9.04 -24.94 2.08
CA LEU A 28 9.84 -24.13 3.00
C LEU A 28 9.05 -23.81 4.28
N SER A 29 9.74 -23.84 5.42
CA SER A 29 9.15 -23.37 6.68
C SER A 29 8.94 -21.86 6.61
N LEU A 30 7.69 -21.43 6.76
CA LEU A 30 7.22 -20.07 6.49
C LEU A 30 6.61 -19.44 7.75
N LEU A 31 6.82 -18.13 7.89
CA LEU A 31 6.01 -17.26 8.74
C LEU A 31 5.68 -15.97 7.98
N ILE A 32 4.43 -15.51 8.04
CA ILE A 32 4.02 -14.18 7.58
C ILE A 32 3.69 -13.33 8.80
N VAL A 33 4.22 -12.11 8.86
CA VAL A 33 3.97 -11.17 9.96
C VAL A 33 3.23 -9.95 9.40
N GLU A 34 2.06 -9.64 9.97
CA GLU A 34 1.18 -8.55 9.52
C GLU A 34 0.86 -7.60 10.68
N LYS A 35 1.10 -6.31 10.49
CA LYS A 35 0.86 -5.28 11.51
C LYS A 35 -0.61 -5.05 11.84
N GLY A 36 -1.49 -5.31 10.88
CA GLY A 36 -2.92 -5.11 11.00
C GLY A 36 -3.71 -6.39 10.83
N CYS A 37 -4.75 -6.34 10.03
CA CYS A 37 -5.55 -7.49 9.62
C CYS A 37 -5.08 -8.05 8.26
N LEU A 38 -5.61 -9.20 7.89
CA LEU A 38 -5.38 -9.77 6.56
C LEU A 38 -5.72 -8.76 5.46
N VAL A 39 -4.82 -8.57 4.51
CA VAL A 39 -4.89 -7.57 3.42
C VAL A 39 -5.26 -6.17 3.91
N ASN A 40 -4.58 -5.72 4.95
CA ASN A 40 -4.91 -4.50 5.70
C ASN A 40 -5.10 -3.26 4.81
N SER A 41 -4.28 -3.06 3.79
CA SER A 41 -4.45 -1.93 2.85
C SER A 41 -5.78 -2.00 2.10
N LEU A 42 -6.24 -3.18 1.70
CA LEU A 42 -7.55 -3.35 1.06
C LEU A 42 -8.70 -3.10 2.05
N PHE A 43 -8.49 -3.49 3.31
CA PHE A 43 -9.46 -3.21 4.38
C PHE A 43 -9.62 -1.71 4.63
N THR A 44 -8.59 -0.92 4.46
CA THR A 44 -8.64 0.55 4.64
C THR A 44 -9.16 1.31 3.42
N TYR A 45 -9.37 0.65 2.27
CA TYR A 45 -10.03 1.28 1.12
C TYR A 45 -11.49 1.61 1.40
N PRO A 46 -12.09 2.57 0.68
CA PRO A 46 -13.51 2.91 0.84
C PRO A 46 -14.43 1.68 0.75
N PRO A 47 -15.39 1.49 1.68
CA PRO A 47 -16.26 0.32 1.70
C PRO A 47 -17.02 0.07 0.39
N GLY A 48 -17.47 1.12 -0.28
CA GLY A 48 -18.15 1.06 -1.58
C GLY A 48 -17.24 0.94 -2.79
N MET A 49 -15.92 0.77 -2.60
CA MET A 49 -14.96 0.72 -3.71
C MET A 49 -15.18 -0.52 -4.59
N THR A 50 -15.13 -0.28 -5.91
CA THR A 50 -14.95 -1.31 -6.95
C THR A 50 -13.53 -1.20 -7.49
N PHE A 51 -12.84 -2.31 -7.67
CA PHE A 51 -11.48 -2.32 -8.21
C PHE A 51 -11.45 -1.78 -9.64
N PHE A 52 -10.33 -1.20 -10.02
CA PHE A 52 -10.14 -0.66 -11.37
C PHE A 52 -9.81 -1.73 -12.40
N THR A 53 -9.42 -2.93 -11.94
CA THR A 53 -9.02 -4.07 -12.75
C THR A 53 -10.03 -5.21 -12.69
N SER A 54 -9.92 -6.18 -13.61
CA SER A 54 -10.77 -7.36 -13.59
C SER A 54 -10.35 -8.35 -12.50
N ARG A 55 -11.30 -9.19 -12.09
CA ARG A 55 -11.11 -10.20 -11.04
C ARG A 55 -9.95 -11.16 -11.34
N GLU A 56 -9.78 -11.58 -12.58
CA GLU A 56 -8.74 -12.52 -13.00
C GLU A 56 -7.31 -11.96 -12.74
N ARG A 57 -7.18 -10.64 -12.75
CA ARG A 57 -5.90 -9.97 -12.49
C ARG A 57 -5.59 -9.80 -11.00
N LEU A 58 -6.58 -10.01 -10.14
CA LEU A 58 -6.40 -10.00 -8.68
C LEU A 58 -6.16 -11.40 -8.10
N GLU A 59 -6.35 -12.45 -8.90
CA GLU A 59 -6.17 -13.83 -8.49
C GLU A 59 -4.73 -14.17 -8.17
N ILE A 60 -4.54 -14.92 -7.07
CA ILE A 60 -3.25 -15.46 -6.62
C ILE A 60 -3.40 -16.95 -6.29
N GLY A 61 -2.30 -17.70 -6.37
CA GLY A 61 -2.28 -19.11 -5.99
C GLY A 61 -3.18 -19.99 -6.86
N GLU A 62 -3.50 -19.58 -8.10
CA GLU A 62 -4.35 -20.35 -9.01
C GLU A 62 -5.79 -20.59 -8.49
N LEU A 63 -6.21 -19.79 -7.50
CA LEU A 63 -7.58 -19.81 -7.01
C LEU A 63 -8.40 -18.73 -7.73
N PRO A 64 -9.57 -19.09 -8.29
CA PRO A 64 -10.43 -18.11 -8.95
C PRO A 64 -11.07 -17.16 -7.93
N LEU A 65 -11.20 -15.86 -8.30
CA LEU A 65 -11.94 -14.86 -7.53
C LEU A 65 -13.39 -14.85 -8.01
N PRO A 66 -14.34 -15.42 -7.25
CA PRO A 66 -15.74 -15.36 -7.61
C PRO A 66 -16.28 -13.94 -7.40
N SER A 67 -16.80 -13.35 -8.46
CA SER A 67 -17.48 -12.06 -8.43
C SER A 67 -18.58 -12.04 -9.46
N VAL A 68 -19.70 -11.41 -9.15
CA VAL A 68 -20.82 -11.22 -10.10
C VAL A 68 -20.40 -10.29 -11.23
N ASN A 69 -19.56 -9.31 -10.93
CA ASN A 69 -19.08 -8.31 -11.87
C ASN A 69 -17.68 -8.63 -12.38
N VAL A 70 -17.34 -8.12 -13.57
CA VAL A 70 -15.98 -8.20 -14.11
C VAL A 70 -14.96 -7.55 -13.17
N LYS A 71 -15.33 -6.40 -12.59
CA LYS A 71 -14.53 -5.68 -11.60
C LYS A 71 -15.10 -5.97 -10.21
N PRO A 72 -14.35 -6.66 -9.33
CA PRO A 72 -14.87 -7.03 -8.03
C PRO A 72 -14.94 -5.81 -7.10
N THR A 73 -15.82 -5.91 -6.12
CA THR A 73 -15.92 -4.97 -5.01
C THR A 73 -14.81 -5.23 -3.98
N ARG A 74 -14.57 -4.25 -3.12
CA ARG A 74 -13.70 -4.42 -1.94
C ARG A 74 -14.14 -5.60 -1.07
N ALA A 75 -15.44 -5.75 -0.84
CA ALA A 75 -15.98 -6.84 -0.01
C ALA A 75 -15.67 -8.23 -0.60
N GLU A 76 -15.87 -8.41 -1.91
CA GLU A 76 -15.54 -9.65 -2.62
C GLU A 76 -14.03 -9.95 -2.57
N ALA A 77 -13.18 -8.93 -2.71
CA ALA A 77 -11.73 -9.10 -2.61
C ALA A 77 -11.30 -9.51 -1.19
N LEU A 78 -11.87 -8.90 -0.14
CA LEU A 78 -11.57 -9.27 1.25
C LEU A 78 -11.95 -10.73 1.54
N GLU A 79 -13.12 -11.16 1.07
CA GLU A 79 -13.56 -12.55 1.19
C GLU A 79 -12.66 -13.51 0.41
N TYR A 80 -12.28 -13.13 -0.80
CA TYR A 80 -11.38 -13.92 -1.64
C TYR A 80 -10.02 -14.15 -0.97
N TYR A 81 -9.34 -13.11 -0.50
CA TYR A 81 -8.03 -13.26 0.12
C TYR A 81 -8.07 -14.01 1.45
N ARG A 82 -9.20 -13.97 2.16
CA ARG A 82 -9.42 -14.81 3.36
C ARG A 82 -9.45 -16.28 2.96
N ARG A 83 -10.23 -16.65 1.93
CA ARG A 83 -10.28 -18.02 1.40
C ARG A 83 -8.94 -18.49 0.88
N VAL A 84 -8.15 -17.62 0.26
CA VAL A 84 -6.79 -17.92 -0.17
C VAL A 84 -5.92 -18.30 1.03
N ALA A 85 -5.89 -17.47 2.07
CA ALA A 85 -5.10 -17.73 3.27
C ALA A 85 -5.49 -19.06 3.95
N GLU A 86 -6.79 -19.35 4.04
CA GLU A 86 -7.35 -20.59 4.60
C GLU A 86 -6.99 -21.82 3.73
N THR A 87 -7.16 -21.74 2.41
CA THR A 87 -6.89 -22.84 1.48
C THR A 87 -5.44 -23.29 1.55
N TYR A 88 -4.52 -22.34 1.60
CA TYR A 88 -3.09 -22.61 1.71
C TYR A 88 -2.60 -22.78 3.16
N ARG A 89 -3.49 -22.63 4.16
CA ARG A 89 -3.17 -22.71 5.59
C ARG A 89 -1.95 -21.87 5.94
N LEU A 90 -1.89 -20.64 5.41
CA LEU A 90 -0.73 -19.78 5.59
C LEU A 90 -0.54 -19.42 7.08
N PRO A 91 0.64 -19.62 7.66
CA PRO A 91 0.93 -19.23 9.04
C PRO A 91 1.13 -17.72 9.13
N ILE A 92 0.08 -16.99 9.52
CA ILE A 92 0.08 -15.53 9.59
C ILE A 92 -0.09 -15.10 11.05
N HIS A 93 0.85 -14.29 11.55
CA HIS A 93 0.71 -13.58 12.80
C HIS A 93 0.20 -12.16 12.53
N TYR A 94 -0.98 -11.87 13.04
CA TYR A 94 -1.65 -10.58 12.90
C TYR A 94 -1.35 -9.66 14.07
N GLN A 95 -1.54 -8.34 13.83
CA GLN A 95 -1.32 -7.29 14.84
C GLN A 95 0.11 -7.33 15.42
N GLU A 96 1.06 -7.68 14.59
CA GLU A 96 2.48 -7.68 14.90
C GLU A 96 3.22 -6.81 13.87
N ARG A 97 3.72 -5.67 14.31
CA ARG A 97 4.48 -4.73 13.48
C ARG A 97 5.96 -5.11 13.50
N VAL A 98 6.53 -5.38 12.34
CA VAL A 98 7.98 -5.52 12.21
C VAL A 98 8.63 -4.15 12.36
N ILE A 99 9.59 -4.04 13.28
CA ILE A 99 10.31 -2.79 13.60
C ILE A 99 11.75 -2.84 13.08
N THR A 100 12.42 -4.00 13.21
CA THR A 100 13.80 -4.17 12.76
C THR A 100 13.99 -5.45 11.98
N VAL A 101 14.91 -5.42 11.01
CA VAL A 101 15.38 -6.60 10.27
C VAL A 101 16.89 -6.52 10.21
N GLU A 102 17.58 -7.43 10.88
CA GLU A 102 19.03 -7.46 11.02
C GLU A 102 19.56 -8.86 10.72
N ALA A 103 20.74 -8.97 10.12
CA ALA A 103 21.36 -10.26 9.80
C ALA A 103 22.82 -10.33 10.28
N PRO A 104 23.09 -10.32 11.62
CA PRO A 104 24.45 -10.22 12.14
C PRO A 104 25.36 -11.41 11.75
N ASN A 105 24.81 -12.60 11.54
CA ASN A 105 25.56 -13.83 11.23
C ASN A 105 24.92 -14.62 10.08
N GLY A 106 24.33 -13.94 9.09
CA GLY A 106 23.67 -14.60 7.95
C GLY A 106 22.29 -15.19 8.28
N ILE A 107 21.84 -15.12 9.52
CA ILE A 107 20.47 -15.43 9.96
C ILE A 107 19.80 -14.13 10.34
N PHE A 108 18.64 -13.86 9.74
CA PHE A 108 17.87 -12.67 10.06
C PHE A 108 17.23 -12.79 11.43
N ARG A 109 17.40 -11.72 12.20
CA ARG A 109 16.63 -11.45 13.42
C ARG A 109 15.62 -10.36 13.08
N VAL A 110 14.33 -10.68 13.20
CA VAL A 110 13.22 -9.80 12.90
C VAL A 110 12.56 -9.39 14.22
N GLY A 111 12.77 -8.14 14.62
CA GLY A 111 12.15 -7.55 15.80
C GLY A 111 10.74 -7.06 15.47
N VAL A 112 9.78 -7.45 16.30
CA VAL A 112 8.37 -7.06 16.14
C VAL A 112 7.79 -6.51 17.44
N GLU A 113 6.76 -5.68 17.31
CA GLU A 113 5.90 -5.26 18.43
C GLU A 113 4.46 -5.74 18.18
N ASP A 114 3.85 -6.33 19.20
CA ASP A 114 2.44 -6.74 19.15
C ASP A 114 1.50 -5.54 19.38
N ALA A 115 0.17 -5.78 19.33
CA ALA A 115 -0.86 -4.75 19.57
C ALA A 115 -0.77 -4.04 20.93
N HIS A 116 -0.01 -4.60 21.89
CA HIS A 116 0.22 -4.03 23.21
C HIS A 116 1.64 -3.44 23.35
N SER A 117 2.35 -3.20 22.24
CA SER A 117 3.74 -2.73 22.20
C SER A 117 4.72 -3.65 22.93
N ARG A 118 4.42 -4.94 23.05
CA ARG A 118 5.32 -5.93 23.64
C ARG A 118 6.29 -6.42 22.58
N PRO A 119 7.61 -6.35 22.84
CA PRO A 119 8.60 -6.77 21.87
C PRO A 119 8.66 -8.31 21.78
N LYS A 120 8.81 -8.81 20.56
CA LYS A 120 9.07 -10.20 20.22
C LYS A 120 10.16 -10.27 19.15
N ASN A 121 10.76 -11.45 18.96
CA ASN A 121 11.73 -11.67 17.90
C ASN A 121 11.44 -12.98 17.18
N TYR A 122 11.60 -12.94 15.86
CA TYR A 122 11.61 -14.12 15.00
C TYR A 122 12.98 -14.27 14.36
N THR A 123 13.30 -15.47 13.93
CA THR A 123 14.54 -15.75 13.19
C THR A 123 14.21 -16.43 11.87
N ALA A 124 14.87 -16.01 10.80
CA ALA A 124 14.68 -16.57 9.47
C ALA A 124 15.98 -16.59 8.67
N ARG A 125 16.10 -17.53 7.73
CA ARG A 125 17.23 -17.59 6.78
C ARG A 125 17.09 -16.55 5.67
N ARG A 126 15.86 -16.28 5.28
CA ARG A 126 15.51 -15.31 4.22
C ARG A 126 14.33 -14.48 4.69
N VAL A 127 14.32 -13.21 4.30
CA VAL A 127 13.22 -12.28 4.59
C VAL A 127 12.70 -11.69 3.29
N ILE A 128 11.38 -11.60 3.15
CA ILE A 128 10.72 -10.93 2.02
C ILE A 128 9.93 -9.75 2.59
N ILE A 129 10.29 -8.51 2.20
CA ILE A 129 9.54 -7.31 2.57
C ILE A 129 8.46 -7.07 1.52
N ALA A 130 7.19 -7.10 1.93
CA ALA A 130 6.00 -6.90 1.09
C ALA A 130 5.02 -5.91 1.74
N THR A 131 5.54 -4.85 2.35
CA THR A 131 4.79 -3.91 3.22
C THR A 131 3.84 -2.97 2.46
N GLY A 132 4.00 -2.85 1.13
CA GLY A 132 3.19 -1.92 0.34
C GLY A 132 3.55 -0.44 0.56
N TYR A 133 2.57 0.46 0.29
CA TYR A 133 2.81 1.90 0.36
C TYR A 133 1.64 2.70 0.96
N TYR A 134 0.50 2.07 1.18
CA TYR A 134 -0.75 2.78 1.50
C TYR A 134 -0.83 3.30 2.94
N ASP A 135 0.10 2.91 3.79
CA ASP A 135 0.06 3.23 5.21
C ASP A 135 0.70 4.59 5.57
N ILE A 136 1.50 5.16 4.67
CA ILE A 136 2.22 6.42 4.91
C ILE A 136 1.76 7.46 3.89
N PRO A 137 0.90 8.42 4.29
CA PRO A 137 0.48 9.50 3.41
C PRO A 137 1.64 10.48 3.15
N ASN A 138 1.63 11.09 1.97
CA ASN A 138 2.48 12.24 1.68
C ASN A 138 1.89 13.46 2.38
N LEU A 139 2.52 13.88 3.49
CA LEU A 139 2.06 15.03 4.26
C LEU A 139 2.27 16.34 3.49
N LEU A 140 1.40 17.30 3.75
CA LEU A 140 1.53 18.67 3.24
C LEU A 140 2.60 19.46 4.03
N ASN A 141 2.85 19.05 5.29
CA ASN A 141 3.76 19.72 6.23
C ASN A 141 3.41 21.20 6.46
N ILE A 142 2.13 21.47 6.67
CA ILE A 142 1.59 22.81 6.88
C ILE A 142 0.90 22.93 8.23
N PRO A 143 0.80 24.15 8.81
CA PRO A 143 0.04 24.38 10.05
C PRO A 143 -1.39 23.91 9.93
N GLY A 144 -1.87 23.16 10.94
CA GLY A 144 -3.24 22.66 11.03
C GLY A 144 -3.53 21.38 10.25
N GLU A 145 -2.52 20.73 9.66
CA GLU A 145 -2.70 19.43 9.00
C GLU A 145 -3.08 18.31 9.98
N ASP A 146 -2.74 18.48 11.27
CA ASP A 146 -3.04 17.58 12.38
C ASP A 146 -4.42 17.80 13.03
N LEU A 147 -5.20 18.77 12.55
CA LEU A 147 -6.55 19.02 13.06
C LEU A 147 -7.47 17.81 12.86
N PRO A 148 -8.35 17.47 13.81
CA PRO A 148 -9.24 16.30 13.72
C PRO A 148 -10.17 16.28 12.50
N LYS A 149 -10.39 17.42 11.85
CA LYS A 149 -11.18 17.53 10.61
C LYS A 149 -10.42 17.15 9.35
N VAL A 150 -9.10 16.92 9.45
CA VAL A 150 -8.23 16.57 8.33
C VAL A 150 -8.05 15.05 8.30
N SER A 151 -8.26 14.46 7.14
CA SER A 151 -7.99 13.05 6.90
C SER A 151 -7.19 12.85 5.62
N HIS A 152 -6.22 11.95 5.67
CA HIS A 152 -5.48 11.48 4.49
C HIS A 152 -6.14 10.28 3.83
N TYR A 153 -7.20 9.74 4.43
CA TYR A 153 -7.94 8.57 3.95
C TYR A 153 -9.40 8.91 3.77
N TYR A 154 -9.91 8.65 2.58
CA TYR A 154 -11.33 8.75 2.31
C TYR A 154 -12.00 7.41 2.59
N THR A 155 -13.14 7.45 3.26
CA THR A 155 -13.94 6.25 3.58
C THR A 155 -15.26 6.24 2.82
N GLU A 156 -16.23 7.05 3.25
CA GLU A 156 -17.56 7.14 2.65
C GLU A 156 -18.14 8.55 2.80
N ALA A 157 -19.14 8.88 1.97
CA ALA A 157 -19.65 10.24 1.85
C ALA A 157 -20.74 10.59 2.87
N HIS A 158 -21.46 9.61 3.44
CA HIS A 158 -22.71 9.86 4.18
C HIS A 158 -22.59 10.87 5.33
N ALA A 159 -21.48 10.81 6.06
CA ALA A 159 -21.23 11.72 7.20
C ALA A 159 -21.04 13.19 6.78
N PHE A 160 -20.86 13.46 5.50
CA PHE A 160 -20.55 14.80 4.96
C PHE A 160 -21.74 15.44 4.22
N TYR A 161 -22.95 14.87 4.33
CA TYR A 161 -24.15 15.44 3.75
C TYR A 161 -24.37 16.88 4.21
N GLN A 162 -24.55 17.80 3.26
CA GLN A 162 -24.69 19.26 3.49
C GLN A 162 -23.50 19.92 4.22
N ARG A 163 -22.29 19.31 4.13
CA ARG A 163 -21.07 19.88 4.68
C ARG A 163 -20.19 20.45 3.58
N LYS A 164 -19.39 21.46 3.94
CA LYS A 164 -18.37 22.03 3.08
C LYS A 164 -17.09 21.19 3.20
N VAL A 165 -16.71 20.51 2.14
CA VAL A 165 -15.59 19.60 2.15
C VAL A 165 -14.52 20.06 1.15
N ALA A 166 -13.31 20.27 1.65
CA ALA A 166 -12.15 20.51 0.80
C ALA A 166 -11.46 19.17 0.48
N VAL A 167 -11.24 18.92 -0.82
CA VAL A 167 -10.47 17.76 -1.29
C VAL A 167 -9.17 18.27 -1.91
N ILE A 168 -8.03 17.92 -1.31
CA ILE A 168 -6.70 18.34 -1.78
C ILE A 168 -6.08 17.19 -2.55
N GLY A 169 -5.77 17.39 -3.81
CA GLY A 169 -5.20 16.39 -4.72
C GLY A 169 -5.78 16.48 -6.12
N GLY A 170 -5.19 15.77 -7.06
CA GLY A 170 -5.61 15.81 -8.48
C GLY A 170 -5.51 14.45 -9.19
N ALA A 171 -5.38 13.34 -8.44
CA ALA A 171 -5.30 11.99 -8.98
C ALA A 171 -6.55 11.15 -8.66
N ASN A 172 -6.49 9.83 -8.86
CA ASN A 172 -7.65 8.94 -8.74
C ASN A 172 -8.39 9.06 -7.39
N SER A 173 -7.67 9.06 -6.26
CA SER A 173 -8.30 9.11 -4.94
C SER A 173 -9.08 10.40 -4.73
N ALA A 174 -8.50 11.55 -5.11
CA ALA A 174 -9.17 12.84 -5.02
C ALA A 174 -10.38 12.93 -5.96
N ALA A 175 -10.27 12.42 -7.19
CA ALA A 175 -11.36 12.40 -8.16
C ALA A 175 -12.55 11.55 -7.68
N VAL A 176 -12.26 10.34 -7.17
CA VAL A 176 -13.29 9.44 -6.64
C VAL A 176 -13.97 10.06 -5.42
N ALA A 177 -13.19 10.57 -4.46
CA ALA A 177 -13.73 11.18 -3.25
C ALA A 177 -14.58 12.43 -3.57
N ALA A 178 -14.11 13.33 -4.45
CA ALA A 178 -14.83 14.52 -4.83
C ALA A 178 -16.19 14.20 -5.49
N LEU A 179 -16.21 13.22 -6.40
CA LEU A 179 -17.45 12.78 -7.06
C LEU A 179 -18.40 12.08 -6.07
N ASP A 180 -17.89 11.24 -5.21
CA ASP A 180 -18.70 10.51 -4.24
C ASP A 180 -19.33 11.48 -3.21
N LEU A 181 -18.56 12.39 -2.65
CA LEU A 181 -19.01 13.44 -1.75
C LEU A 181 -20.09 14.31 -2.41
N TRP A 182 -19.85 14.78 -3.62
CA TRP A 182 -20.82 15.59 -4.37
C TRP A 182 -22.14 14.84 -4.63
N ARG A 183 -22.07 13.58 -5.06
CA ARG A 183 -23.27 12.75 -5.30
C ARG A 183 -24.11 12.55 -4.05
N HIS A 184 -23.48 12.59 -2.87
CA HIS A 184 -24.13 12.47 -1.58
C HIS A 184 -24.44 13.83 -0.92
N GLY A 185 -24.41 14.93 -1.68
CA GLY A 185 -24.90 16.24 -1.25
C GLY A 185 -23.93 17.08 -0.42
N ALA A 186 -22.64 16.78 -0.44
CA ALA A 186 -21.62 17.66 0.11
C ALA A 186 -21.32 18.83 -0.86
N GLU A 187 -20.99 20.01 -0.31
CA GLU A 187 -20.43 21.13 -1.05
C GLU A 187 -18.91 20.95 -1.20
N VAL A 188 -18.47 20.52 -2.38
CA VAL A 188 -17.09 20.11 -2.60
C VAL A 188 -16.26 21.21 -3.23
N THR A 189 -15.09 21.51 -2.62
CA THR A 189 -14.03 22.31 -3.25
C THR A 189 -12.80 21.42 -3.47
N LEU A 190 -12.46 21.19 -4.74
CA LEU A 190 -11.25 20.48 -5.16
C LEU A 190 -10.09 21.46 -5.29
N ILE A 191 -8.96 21.19 -4.66
CA ILE A 191 -7.76 22.05 -4.69
C ILE A 191 -6.59 21.23 -5.24
N HIS A 192 -5.98 21.76 -6.30
CA HIS A 192 -4.88 21.10 -6.98
C HIS A 192 -3.79 22.09 -7.39
N ARG A 193 -2.54 21.73 -7.11
CA ARG A 193 -1.38 22.58 -7.38
C ARG A 193 -1.03 22.70 -8.88
N GLU A 194 -1.42 21.71 -9.69
CA GLU A 194 -1.17 21.70 -11.12
C GLU A 194 -2.30 22.40 -11.90
N PRO A 195 -2.05 22.81 -13.16
CA PRO A 195 -3.04 23.53 -13.97
C PRO A 195 -4.23 22.68 -14.40
N GLU A 196 -4.09 21.35 -14.36
CA GLU A 196 -5.14 20.41 -14.79
C GLU A 196 -5.12 19.11 -13.94
N LEU A 197 -6.19 18.36 -14.04
CA LEU A 197 -6.30 17.04 -13.41
C LEU A 197 -5.27 16.08 -13.99
N SER A 198 -4.74 15.19 -13.15
CA SER A 198 -3.75 14.19 -13.54
C SER A 198 -4.24 13.37 -14.75
N ARG A 199 -3.32 13.13 -15.69
CA ARG A 199 -3.54 12.20 -16.82
C ARG A 199 -3.75 10.75 -16.39
N HIS A 200 -3.36 10.39 -15.15
CA HIS A 200 -3.47 9.05 -14.59
C HIS A 200 -4.85 8.77 -13.97
N ILE A 201 -5.77 9.76 -13.94
CA ILE A 201 -7.16 9.49 -13.58
C ILE A 201 -7.76 8.55 -14.63
N LYS A 202 -8.43 7.51 -14.15
CA LYS A 202 -9.06 6.51 -15.04
C LYS A 202 -10.03 7.17 -16.01
N TYR A 203 -9.98 6.75 -17.27
CA TYR A 203 -10.72 7.36 -18.39
C TYR A 203 -12.25 7.36 -18.20
N TRP A 204 -12.78 6.50 -17.35
CA TRP A 204 -14.22 6.46 -17.02
C TRP A 204 -14.58 7.33 -15.80
N ILE A 205 -13.61 7.89 -15.08
CA ILE A 205 -13.81 8.78 -13.92
C ILE A 205 -13.60 10.24 -14.34
N LYS A 206 -12.52 10.51 -15.08
CA LYS A 206 -12.08 11.87 -15.44
C LYS A 206 -13.17 12.70 -16.12
N PRO A 207 -13.92 12.20 -17.14
CA PRO A 207 -14.94 12.99 -17.83
C PRO A 207 -16.08 13.43 -16.90
N ASP A 208 -16.51 12.62 -15.96
CA ASP A 208 -17.56 12.98 -15.02
C ASP A 208 -17.09 14.11 -14.08
N LEU A 209 -15.88 14.01 -13.52
CA LEU A 209 -15.32 15.08 -12.69
C LEU A 209 -15.15 16.38 -13.46
N GLU A 210 -14.64 16.34 -14.71
CA GLU A 210 -14.49 17.51 -15.57
C GLU A 210 -15.85 18.17 -15.87
N ASN A 211 -16.91 17.38 -16.11
CA ASN A 211 -18.25 17.90 -16.31
C ASN A 211 -18.79 18.59 -15.04
N ARG A 212 -18.59 17.97 -13.85
CA ARG A 212 -19.03 18.61 -12.58
C ARG A 212 -18.29 19.92 -12.30
N ILE A 213 -17.02 20.00 -12.65
CA ILE A 213 -16.23 21.24 -12.54
C ILE A 213 -16.75 22.29 -13.54
N LYS A 214 -16.97 21.92 -14.79
CA LYS A 214 -17.48 22.82 -15.84
C LYS A 214 -18.87 23.39 -15.51
N GLU A 215 -19.72 22.60 -14.89
CA GLU A 215 -21.08 23.00 -14.44
C GLU A 215 -21.07 23.80 -13.13
N ASN A 216 -19.89 23.98 -12.49
CA ASN A 216 -19.73 24.55 -11.15
C ASN A 216 -20.44 23.74 -10.03
N SER A 217 -20.77 22.48 -10.27
CA SER A 217 -21.30 21.57 -9.25
C SER A 217 -20.22 21.14 -8.24
N ILE A 218 -18.97 21.07 -8.70
CA ILE A 218 -17.76 20.95 -7.86
C ILE A 218 -16.89 22.16 -8.16
N ARG A 219 -16.61 22.98 -7.14
CA ARG A 219 -15.66 24.09 -7.27
C ARG A 219 -14.25 23.55 -7.39
N ALA A 220 -13.49 23.96 -8.41
CA ALA A 220 -12.08 23.58 -8.55
C ALA A 220 -11.15 24.78 -8.49
N LEU A 221 -10.06 24.66 -7.72
CA LEU A 221 -8.97 25.63 -7.61
C LEU A 221 -7.70 24.97 -8.11
N PHE A 222 -7.39 25.17 -9.38
CA PHE A 222 -6.14 24.75 -10.01
C PHE A 222 -5.02 25.74 -9.77
N GLU A 223 -3.77 25.32 -9.98
CA GLU A 223 -2.56 26.12 -9.71
C GLU A 223 -2.59 26.75 -8.32
N THR A 224 -3.11 25.98 -7.34
CA THR A 224 -3.42 26.46 -6.00
C THR A 224 -2.87 25.50 -4.94
N GLU A 225 -2.10 26.01 -4.01
CA GLU A 225 -1.55 25.28 -2.88
C GLU A 225 -2.24 25.67 -1.59
N VAL A 226 -2.45 24.71 -0.70
CA VAL A 226 -2.90 24.96 0.66
C VAL A 226 -1.69 25.38 1.50
N LYS A 227 -1.81 26.47 2.25
CA LYS A 227 -0.74 27.02 3.11
C LYS A 227 -0.98 26.80 4.60
N GLU A 228 -2.25 26.85 5.03
CA GLU A 228 -2.64 26.64 6.43
C GLU A 228 -4.08 26.08 6.47
N ILE A 229 -4.36 25.28 7.50
CA ILE A 229 -5.70 24.75 7.79
C ILE A 229 -6.14 25.30 9.15
N HIS A 230 -7.29 25.97 9.19
CA HIS A 230 -7.92 26.49 10.40
C HIS A 230 -9.22 25.75 10.67
N GLN A 231 -9.85 26.00 11.84
CA GLN A 231 -11.05 25.29 12.29
C GLN A 231 -12.21 25.34 11.27
N ASP A 232 -12.47 26.50 10.68
CA ASP A 232 -13.65 26.73 9.81
C ASP A 232 -13.28 27.10 8.36
N TRP A 233 -12.00 27.21 8.04
CA TRP A 233 -11.51 27.61 6.72
C TRP A 233 -10.09 27.11 6.47
N ILE A 234 -9.68 27.16 5.23
CA ILE A 234 -8.27 26.91 4.81
C ILE A 234 -7.73 28.14 4.07
N CYS A 235 -6.45 28.41 4.27
CA CYS A 235 -5.69 29.41 3.51
C CYS A 235 -5.10 28.73 2.28
N VAL A 236 -5.39 29.26 1.11
CA VAL A 236 -4.83 28.76 -0.14
C VAL A 236 -4.14 29.89 -0.89
N GLN A 237 -3.08 29.58 -1.61
CA GLN A 237 -2.34 30.52 -2.44
C GLN A 237 -2.29 30.03 -3.88
N ARG A 238 -2.75 30.85 -4.79
CA ARG A 238 -2.61 30.64 -6.23
C ARG A 238 -1.18 30.86 -6.70
N LYS A 239 -0.78 30.25 -7.77
CA LYS A 239 0.52 30.48 -8.42
C LYS A 239 0.75 31.94 -8.80
N THR A 240 -0.30 32.72 -9.00
CA THR A 240 -0.27 34.19 -9.22
C THR A 240 0.16 34.98 -7.98
N GLY A 241 0.22 34.34 -6.80
CA GLY A 241 0.47 34.98 -5.51
C GLY A 241 -0.81 35.40 -4.76
N GLU A 242 -1.97 35.31 -5.38
CA GLU A 242 -3.26 35.62 -4.74
C GLU A 242 -3.53 34.65 -3.58
N VAL A 243 -3.87 35.18 -2.41
CA VAL A 243 -4.22 34.40 -1.21
C VAL A 243 -5.73 34.45 -1.00
N LEU A 244 -6.34 33.28 -0.83
CA LEU A 244 -7.77 33.14 -0.65
C LEU A 244 -8.08 32.37 0.65
N ARG A 245 -9.23 32.66 1.23
CA ARG A 245 -9.83 31.84 2.30
C ARG A 245 -10.96 31.00 1.71
N VAL A 246 -10.93 29.70 1.98
CA VAL A 246 -11.96 28.75 1.56
C VAL A 246 -12.60 28.17 2.82
N ALA A 247 -13.86 28.50 3.05
CA ALA A 247 -14.63 27.96 4.16
C ALA A 247 -14.80 26.43 4.00
N ASN A 248 -14.58 25.66 5.07
CA ASN A 248 -14.77 24.22 5.07
C ASN A 248 -15.02 23.68 6.47
N ASP A 249 -15.76 22.57 6.53
CA ASP A 249 -15.99 21.78 7.75
C ASP A 249 -15.00 20.64 7.85
N PHE A 250 -14.59 20.02 6.72
CA PHE A 250 -13.71 18.87 6.64
C PHE A 250 -12.69 19.02 5.50
N VAL A 251 -11.55 18.33 5.65
CA VAL A 251 -10.48 18.31 4.66
C VAL A 251 -10.05 16.87 4.39
N PHE A 252 -10.05 16.48 3.12
CA PHE A 252 -9.39 15.26 2.67
C PHE A 252 -8.10 15.62 1.93
N ALA A 253 -6.95 15.38 2.55
CA ALA A 253 -5.64 15.58 1.96
C ALA A 253 -5.19 14.31 1.22
N LEU A 254 -5.69 14.12 -0.01
CA LEU A 254 -5.46 12.93 -0.84
C LEU A 254 -4.26 13.14 -1.77
N THR A 255 -3.12 13.39 -1.17
CA THR A 255 -1.84 13.77 -1.79
C THR A 255 -0.99 12.58 -2.23
N GLY A 256 -1.54 11.35 -2.10
CA GLY A 256 -0.85 10.09 -2.37
C GLY A 256 -0.16 9.51 -1.14
N TYR A 257 0.49 8.39 -1.34
CA TYR A 257 1.13 7.60 -0.29
C TYR A 257 2.51 7.15 -0.77
N ARG A 258 3.38 6.75 0.18
CA ARG A 258 4.74 6.29 -0.10
C ARG A 258 5.09 5.02 0.68
N PRO A 259 6.03 4.20 0.16
CA PRO A 259 6.65 3.14 0.95
C PRO A 259 7.36 3.68 2.19
N ASP A 260 7.55 2.81 3.17
CA ASP A 260 8.36 3.10 4.37
C ASP A 260 9.84 2.97 4.01
N PHE A 261 10.42 4.07 3.52
CA PHE A 261 11.82 4.10 3.13
C PHE A 261 12.75 4.03 4.34
N GLU A 262 12.36 4.63 5.46
CA GLU A 262 13.10 4.59 6.71
C GLU A 262 13.25 3.16 7.22
N PHE A 263 12.19 2.36 7.12
CA PHE A 263 12.23 0.93 7.44
C PHE A 263 13.15 0.14 6.48
N LEU A 264 13.10 0.42 5.18
CA LEU A 264 13.97 -0.23 4.20
C LEU A 264 15.44 0.11 4.43
N GLU A 265 15.76 1.38 4.64
CA GLU A 265 17.12 1.86 4.97
C GLU A 265 17.61 1.28 6.30
N GLY A 266 16.73 1.20 7.31
CA GLY A 266 17.01 0.55 8.60
C GLY A 266 17.31 -0.94 8.49
N ALA A 267 16.76 -1.62 7.48
CA ALA A 267 17.07 -3.02 7.15
C ALA A 267 18.35 -3.17 6.29
N GLY A 268 19.07 -2.07 6.01
CA GLY A 268 20.30 -2.05 5.22
C GLY A 268 20.08 -1.98 3.70
N VAL A 269 18.84 -1.79 3.25
CA VAL A 269 18.53 -1.63 1.82
C VAL A 269 18.96 -0.25 1.35
N GLN A 270 19.76 -0.19 0.29
CA GLN A 270 20.14 1.05 -0.35
C GLN A 270 18.95 1.61 -1.13
N VAL A 271 18.60 2.87 -0.89
CA VAL A 271 17.51 3.57 -1.56
C VAL A 271 18.06 4.74 -2.36
N ASP A 272 17.78 4.78 -3.65
CA ASP A 272 18.21 5.87 -4.53
C ASP A 272 17.66 7.21 -4.05
N SER A 273 18.51 8.23 -3.94
CA SER A 273 18.16 9.52 -3.34
C SER A 273 17.17 10.34 -4.16
N GLN A 274 17.09 10.13 -5.48
CA GLN A 274 16.23 10.89 -6.40
C GLN A 274 14.92 10.17 -6.67
N THR A 275 14.99 8.91 -7.08
CA THR A 275 13.81 8.10 -7.44
C THR A 275 13.19 7.41 -6.25
N ARG A 276 13.91 7.32 -5.14
CA ARG A 276 13.57 6.54 -3.94
C ARG A 276 13.35 5.06 -4.24
N ARG A 277 13.88 4.55 -5.37
CA ARG A 277 13.84 3.13 -5.67
C ARG A 277 14.87 2.38 -4.83
N PRO A 278 14.46 1.28 -4.17
CA PRO A 278 15.39 0.43 -3.46
C PRO A 278 16.25 -0.37 -4.43
N ALA A 279 17.50 -0.60 -4.08
CA ALA A 279 18.39 -1.47 -4.82
C ALA A 279 17.86 -2.91 -4.76
N CYS A 280 17.52 -3.47 -5.91
CA CYS A 280 17.13 -4.87 -6.02
C CYS A 280 17.47 -5.42 -7.41
N ASN A 281 17.81 -6.70 -7.44
CA ASN A 281 18.06 -7.41 -8.69
C ASN A 281 16.72 -7.62 -9.42
N PRO A 282 16.56 -7.18 -10.68
CA PRO A 282 15.28 -7.28 -11.38
C PRO A 282 14.85 -8.73 -11.70
N GLU A 283 15.79 -9.69 -11.73
CA GLU A 283 15.52 -11.09 -12.02
C GLU A 283 15.14 -11.90 -10.77
N THR A 284 15.73 -11.59 -9.62
CA THR A 284 15.52 -12.34 -8.37
C THR A 284 14.73 -11.58 -7.32
N LEU A 285 14.64 -10.26 -7.45
CA LEU A 285 14.10 -9.32 -6.47
C LEU A 285 14.86 -9.35 -5.12
N GLU A 286 16.08 -9.88 -5.09
CA GLU A 286 16.96 -9.77 -3.95
C GLU A 286 17.55 -8.35 -3.87
N SER A 287 17.56 -7.78 -2.67
CA SER A 287 18.15 -6.46 -2.43
C SER A 287 19.69 -6.52 -2.42
N ASN A 288 20.33 -5.39 -2.15
CA ASN A 288 21.77 -5.35 -1.85
C ASN A 288 22.17 -6.10 -0.55
N VAL A 289 21.19 -6.49 0.28
CA VAL A 289 21.42 -7.29 1.49
C VAL A 289 21.16 -8.76 1.14
N PRO A 290 22.18 -9.63 1.20
CA PRO A 290 22.02 -11.04 0.82
C PRO A 290 20.94 -11.75 1.64
N GLY A 291 20.00 -12.42 0.98
CA GLY A 291 18.87 -13.11 1.61
C GLY A 291 17.68 -12.22 1.95
N LEU A 292 17.75 -10.89 1.70
CA LEU A 292 16.66 -9.96 1.87
C LEU A 292 16.05 -9.63 0.50
N TYR A 293 14.77 -9.95 0.32
CA TYR A 293 14.03 -9.76 -0.93
C TYR A 293 12.96 -8.69 -0.78
N LEU A 294 12.62 -8.04 -1.88
CA LEU A 294 11.61 -6.99 -1.94
C LEU A 294 10.47 -7.41 -2.87
N ALA A 295 9.23 -7.24 -2.43
CA ALA A 295 8.07 -7.67 -3.22
C ALA A 295 6.96 -6.61 -3.27
N GLY A 296 6.33 -6.47 -4.43
CA GLY A 296 5.22 -5.56 -4.64
C GLY A 296 5.67 -4.13 -4.95
N VAL A 297 4.79 -3.19 -4.67
CA VAL A 297 4.93 -1.79 -5.08
C VAL A 297 6.14 -1.08 -4.46
N ILE A 298 6.67 -1.57 -3.36
CA ILE A 298 7.84 -0.95 -2.69
C ILE A 298 9.06 -0.84 -3.61
N ILE A 299 9.21 -1.73 -4.59
CA ILE A 299 10.35 -1.69 -5.53
C ILE A 299 10.27 -0.56 -6.56
N ALA A 300 9.10 0.04 -6.73
CA ALA A 300 8.87 1.15 -7.65
C ALA A 300 9.22 2.54 -7.04
N GLY A 301 9.62 2.59 -5.77
CA GLY A 301 9.95 3.84 -5.09
C GLY A 301 8.74 4.78 -5.01
N MET A 302 8.92 6.03 -5.47
CA MET A 302 7.83 7.02 -5.50
C MET A 302 6.86 6.82 -6.66
N ASP A 303 7.19 6.01 -7.68
CA ASP A 303 6.26 5.71 -8.79
C ASP A 303 5.29 4.59 -8.43
N THR A 304 4.38 4.87 -7.50
CA THR A 304 3.40 3.91 -7.00
C THR A 304 2.34 3.49 -8.05
N ASN A 305 2.40 4.02 -9.27
CA ASN A 305 1.53 3.64 -10.40
C ASN A 305 2.13 2.56 -11.31
N GLU A 306 3.36 2.09 -11.04
CA GLU A 306 4.04 1.09 -11.86
C GLU A 306 3.66 -0.34 -11.45
N ILE A 307 3.57 -0.60 -10.14
CA ILE A 307 3.33 -1.94 -9.61
C ILE A 307 2.04 -1.96 -8.79
N PHE A 308 1.16 -2.87 -9.20
CA PHE A 308 -0.11 -3.15 -8.57
C PHE A 308 -0.20 -4.65 -8.21
N ILE A 309 -1.37 -5.12 -7.76
CA ILE A 309 -1.62 -6.55 -7.52
C ILE A 309 -1.42 -7.35 -8.82
N GLU A 310 -1.85 -6.79 -9.95
CA GLU A 310 -1.85 -7.42 -11.28
C GLU A 310 -0.49 -7.95 -11.73
N ASN A 311 0.58 -7.24 -11.40
CA ASN A 311 1.95 -7.62 -11.73
C ASN A 311 2.75 -8.06 -10.49
N GLY A 312 2.54 -7.44 -9.34
CA GLY A 312 3.20 -7.80 -8.08
C GLY A 312 2.90 -9.23 -7.60
N ARG A 313 1.75 -9.79 -7.97
CA ARG A 313 1.38 -11.17 -7.64
C ARG A 313 2.34 -12.25 -8.17
N PHE A 314 3.15 -11.93 -9.17
CA PHE A 314 4.13 -12.85 -9.75
C PHE A 314 5.48 -12.81 -9.03
N HIS A 315 5.74 -11.81 -8.18
CA HIS A 315 7.00 -11.68 -7.45
C HIS A 315 7.27 -12.88 -6.55
N GLY A 316 6.22 -13.51 -5.98
CA GLY A 316 6.36 -14.72 -5.18
C GLY A 316 7.06 -15.86 -5.94
N LYS A 317 6.63 -16.14 -7.19
CA LYS A 317 7.27 -17.17 -8.02
C LYS A 317 8.74 -16.85 -8.31
N GLN A 318 9.03 -15.60 -8.63
CA GLN A 318 10.37 -15.12 -8.95
C GLN A 318 11.32 -15.24 -7.74
N ILE A 319 10.91 -14.76 -6.59
CA ILE A 319 11.68 -14.80 -5.35
C ILE A 319 11.93 -16.23 -4.88
N ILE A 320 10.87 -17.05 -4.82
CA ILE A 320 10.99 -18.41 -4.30
C ILE A 320 11.77 -19.33 -5.23
N ALA A 321 11.77 -19.07 -6.55
CA ALA A 321 12.67 -19.77 -7.48
C ALA A 321 14.15 -19.53 -7.14
N ASP A 322 14.56 -18.30 -6.85
CA ASP A 322 15.93 -17.98 -6.44
C ASP A 322 16.27 -18.56 -5.05
N ILE A 323 15.35 -18.43 -4.08
CA ILE A 323 15.53 -19.02 -2.73
C ILE A 323 15.73 -20.53 -2.84
N SER A 324 14.89 -21.22 -3.60
CA SER A 324 14.96 -22.68 -3.76
C SER A 324 16.28 -23.12 -4.40
N ARG A 325 16.76 -22.38 -5.41
CA ARG A 325 18.07 -22.63 -6.03
C ARG A 325 19.19 -22.49 -5.00
N LYS A 326 19.21 -21.41 -4.22
CA LYS A 326 20.22 -21.17 -3.16
C LYS A 326 20.18 -22.23 -2.06
N VAL A 327 19.00 -22.64 -1.63
CA VAL A 327 18.82 -23.74 -0.66
C VAL A 327 19.41 -25.03 -1.19
N GLN A 328 19.20 -25.38 -2.46
CA GLN A 328 19.80 -26.57 -3.08
C GLN A 328 21.33 -26.48 -3.12
N GLU A 329 21.89 -25.32 -3.47
CA GLU A 329 23.33 -25.08 -3.46
C GLU A 329 23.92 -25.22 -2.04
N GLU A 330 23.26 -24.66 -1.03
CA GLU A 330 23.66 -24.76 0.40
C GLU A 330 23.61 -26.21 0.91
N VAL A 331 22.61 -27.00 0.51
CA VAL A 331 22.51 -28.43 0.84
C VAL A 331 23.62 -29.24 0.17
N GLN A 332 23.90 -28.98 -1.12
CA GLN A 332 25.00 -29.65 -1.85
C GLN A 332 26.37 -29.31 -1.27
N ALA A 333 26.57 -28.08 -0.80
CA ALA A 333 27.80 -27.65 -0.12
C ALA A 333 27.92 -28.15 1.33
N GLY A 334 26.90 -28.84 1.86
CA GLY A 334 26.86 -29.34 3.24
C GLY A 334 26.70 -28.25 4.31
N THR A 335 26.34 -27.04 3.91
CA THR A 335 26.15 -25.89 4.82
C THR A 335 24.72 -25.81 5.37
N LEU A 336 23.78 -26.55 4.78
CA LEU A 336 22.40 -26.67 5.23
C LEU A 336 21.95 -28.14 5.24
N ALA A 337 21.17 -28.54 6.26
CA ALA A 337 20.47 -29.83 6.24
C ALA A 337 19.31 -29.75 5.19
N ALA A 338 19.07 -30.85 4.49
CA ALA A 338 17.94 -30.95 3.59
C ALA A 338 16.63 -30.65 4.34
N PRO A 339 15.68 -29.89 3.72
CA PRO A 339 14.36 -29.70 4.32
C PRO A 339 13.70 -31.04 4.59
N ALA A 340 13.02 -31.15 5.74
CA ALA A 340 12.24 -32.36 6.03
C ALA A 340 11.05 -32.42 5.01
N LEU A 341 10.99 -33.52 4.26
CA LEU A 341 9.90 -33.81 3.32
C LEU A 341 8.58 -34.05 4.05
#